data_f2f8d851f22a7a22b350f4600916cdca
#
_entry.id   f2f8d851f22a7a22b350f4600916cdca
#
_cell.length_a   1.000
_cell.length_b   1.000
_cell.length_c   1.000
_cell.angle_alpha   90.00
_cell.angle_beta   90.00
_cell.angle_gamma   90.00
#
_symmetry.space_group_name_H-M   'P 1'
#
loop_
_entity.id
_entity.type
_entity.pdbx_description
1 polymer ?
#
loop_
_entity_poly.entity_id
_entity_poly.type
_entity_poly.pdbx_seq_one_letter_code
_entity_poly.pdbx_strand_id
1 'polypeptide(L)'
;MRNWDYRYCWIRDAAMTASALVSLGSIAEAEGYLNWLHGVIETMHGPERLHPLYALSGTILGPEAVIDSLPGYAGSRPVRVGNAANAQVQLDVFGPVVQLISDLCQRRVANGVANALTDADWNLVSEMVFAVESRWVEPDHGIWEIRGNPRHHVYSKVMCWLTVDRALKLAGEFGREAPPGWATLRDAISKQVRERGWKDEVNSFTAAYDGTDLDAATLHIGLSGLIDPSDERFAATVIATESELRSGATVYRYHRDDGLPGTEGGFHLCAAWLLEAYLLSDQRSQAEALFDRLVAAAGPTGLLSEEYDPVAERALGNHPQAYSHIGLLRCAQLLDA
;
A
#
# COMPACT_ATOMS: atom_id res chain seq x y z
N MET A 1 11.63 -12.32 -16.99
CA MET A 1 10.78 -11.17 -16.61
C MET A 1 9.40 -11.72 -16.29
N ARG A 2 8.76 -11.26 -15.23
CA ARG A 2 7.41 -11.71 -14.83
C ARG A 2 6.35 -10.97 -15.63
N ASN A 3 5.15 -11.54 -15.78
CA ASN A 3 4.06 -10.98 -16.56
C ASN A 3 2.73 -11.29 -15.86
N TRP A 4 1.94 -10.24 -15.60
CA TRP A 4 0.67 -10.30 -14.90
C TRP A 4 -0.41 -9.56 -15.69
N ASP A 5 -1.68 -9.91 -15.45
CA ASP A 5 -2.81 -9.17 -16.02
C ASP A 5 -3.25 -8.07 -15.04
N TYR A 6 -2.94 -6.81 -15.38
CA TYR A 6 -3.22 -5.62 -14.57
C TYR A 6 -4.49 -4.85 -15.00
N ARG A 7 -5.35 -5.41 -15.84
CA ARG A 7 -6.54 -4.73 -16.38
C ARG A 7 -7.71 -4.67 -15.38
N TYR A 8 -7.44 -4.72 -14.08
CA TYR A 8 -8.42 -4.78 -13.00
C TYR A 8 -8.21 -3.65 -12.02
N CYS A 9 -9.18 -3.44 -11.13
CA CYS A 9 -9.11 -2.45 -10.07
C CYS A 9 -8.70 -3.13 -8.76
N TRP A 10 -7.47 -2.90 -8.31
CA TRP A 10 -7.03 -3.24 -6.96
C TRP A 10 -7.57 -2.21 -5.99
N ILE A 11 -8.22 -2.66 -4.91
CA ILE A 11 -8.84 -1.77 -3.92
C ILE A 11 -7.80 -0.86 -3.27
N ARG A 12 -6.69 -1.42 -2.82
CA ARG A 12 -5.56 -0.70 -2.21
C ARG A 12 -4.97 0.34 -3.16
N ASP A 13 -4.62 -0.08 -4.38
CA ASP A 13 -3.97 0.74 -5.40
C ASP A 13 -4.84 1.91 -5.82
N ALA A 14 -6.12 1.64 -6.03
CA ALA A 14 -7.08 2.67 -6.40
C ALA A 14 -7.31 3.68 -5.27
N ALA A 15 -7.41 3.22 -4.02
CA ALA A 15 -7.54 4.10 -2.86
C ALA A 15 -6.32 5.01 -2.70
N MET A 16 -5.10 4.47 -2.81
CA MET A 16 -3.86 5.27 -2.72
C MET A 16 -3.75 6.25 -3.89
N THR A 17 -4.15 5.84 -5.10
CA THR A 17 -4.19 6.73 -6.28
C THR A 17 -5.18 7.86 -6.07
N ALA A 18 -6.38 7.55 -5.59
CA ALA A 18 -7.39 8.55 -5.29
C ALA A 18 -6.94 9.54 -4.18
N SER A 19 -6.26 9.06 -3.13
CA SER A 19 -5.64 9.93 -2.10
C SER A 19 -4.65 10.93 -2.72
N ALA A 20 -3.78 10.46 -3.61
CA ALA A 20 -2.83 11.34 -4.30
C ALA A 20 -3.56 12.37 -5.18
N LEU A 21 -4.65 11.99 -5.87
CA LEU A 21 -5.47 12.92 -6.64
C LEU A 21 -6.17 13.96 -5.75
N VAL A 22 -6.69 13.55 -4.58
CA VAL A 22 -7.26 14.47 -3.59
C VAL A 22 -6.24 15.51 -3.14
N SER A 23 -5.01 15.11 -2.88
CA SER A 23 -3.94 16.03 -2.50
C SER A 23 -3.63 17.08 -3.58
N LEU A 24 -3.83 16.72 -4.86
CA LEU A 24 -3.73 17.62 -6.01
C LEU A 24 -5.00 18.45 -6.28
N GLY A 25 -6.09 18.21 -5.54
CA GLY A 25 -7.35 18.92 -5.69
C GLY A 25 -8.40 18.23 -6.56
N SER A 26 -8.10 17.07 -7.13
CA SER A 26 -9.04 16.26 -7.93
C SER A 26 -9.92 15.42 -7.01
N ILE A 27 -11.03 15.98 -6.56
CA ILE A 27 -11.96 15.35 -5.61
C ILE A 27 -12.92 14.39 -6.33
N ALA A 28 -13.37 14.75 -7.53
CA ALA A 28 -14.41 14.01 -8.24
C ALA A 28 -14.02 12.55 -8.54
N GLU A 29 -12.76 12.30 -8.85
CA GLU A 29 -12.21 10.97 -9.10
C GLU A 29 -12.24 10.11 -7.82
N ALA A 30 -11.91 10.70 -6.69
CA ALA A 30 -11.95 10.04 -5.39
C ALA A 30 -13.40 9.69 -4.99
N GLU A 31 -14.33 10.61 -5.16
CA GLU A 31 -15.77 10.39 -4.93
C GLU A 31 -16.33 9.32 -5.88
N GLY A 32 -15.93 9.36 -7.14
CA GLY A 32 -16.29 8.34 -8.13
C GLY A 32 -15.82 6.94 -7.73
N TYR A 33 -14.58 6.83 -7.25
CA TYR A 33 -14.04 5.55 -6.74
C TYR A 33 -14.78 5.06 -5.50
N LEU A 34 -15.04 5.94 -4.51
CA LEU A 34 -15.78 5.55 -3.30
C LEU A 34 -17.21 5.10 -3.63
N ASN A 35 -17.89 5.78 -4.54
CA ASN A 35 -19.22 5.37 -5.01
C ASN A 35 -19.20 4.00 -5.69
N TRP A 36 -18.16 3.73 -6.51
CA TRP A 36 -17.96 2.42 -7.12
C TRP A 36 -17.72 1.34 -6.06
N LEU A 37 -16.89 1.62 -5.05
CA LEU A 37 -16.59 0.68 -3.96
C LEU A 37 -17.83 0.38 -3.11
N HIS A 38 -18.65 1.38 -2.81
CA HIS A 38 -19.97 1.17 -2.17
C HIS A 38 -20.80 0.17 -2.96
N GLY A 39 -20.93 0.37 -4.28
CA GLY A 39 -21.67 -0.56 -5.12
C GLY A 39 -21.10 -1.98 -5.11
N VAL A 40 -19.79 -2.15 -4.99
CA VAL A 40 -19.17 -3.48 -4.82
C VAL A 40 -19.58 -4.10 -3.49
N ILE A 41 -19.47 -3.36 -2.38
CA ILE A 41 -19.76 -3.85 -1.03
C ILE A 41 -21.23 -4.21 -0.87
N GLU A 42 -22.16 -3.43 -1.42
CA GLU A 42 -23.60 -3.71 -1.39
C GLU A 42 -23.96 -5.07 -2.02
N THR A 43 -23.14 -5.57 -2.94
CA THR A 43 -23.35 -6.90 -3.54
C THR A 43 -22.80 -8.06 -2.72
N MET A 44 -22.11 -7.76 -1.62
CA MET A 44 -21.39 -8.76 -0.81
C MET A 44 -22.21 -9.21 0.40
N HIS A 45 -21.83 -10.36 0.96
CA HIS A 45 -22.41 -10.88 2.21
C HIS A 45 -21.80 -10.26 3.48
N GLY A 46 -20.77 -9.41 3.34
CA GLY A 46 -20.11 -8.68 4.41
C GLY A 46 -18.77 -8.09 3.95
N PRO A 47 -18.36 -6.92 4.47
CA PRO A 47 -17.17 -6.21 4.05
C PRO A 47 -15.86 -6.99 4.37
N GLU A 48 -15.89 -7.92 5.33
CA GLU A 48 -14.78 -8.79 5.66
C GLU A 48 -14.39 -9.76 4.53
N ARG A 49 -15.26 -9.89 3.53
CA ARG A 49 -15.05 -10.73 2.33
C ARG A 49 -14.56 -9.93 1.12
N LEU A 50 -14.19 -8.68 1.32
CA LEU A 50 -13.66 -7.85 0.23
C LEU A 50 -12.45 -8.52 -0.43
N HIS A 51 -12.55 -8.72 -1.75
CA HIS A 51 -11.44 -9.26 -2.54
C HIS A 51 -10.40 -8.16 -2.78
N PRO A 52 -9.12 -8.50 -2.99
CA PRO A 52 -8.09 -7.51 -3.28
C PRO A 52 -8.35 -6.72 -4.56
N LEU A 53 -8.99 -7.33 -5.55
CA LEU A 53 -9.24 -6.72 -6.85
C LEU A 53 -10.55 -7.18 -7.49
N TYR A 54 -11.08 -6.33 -8.36
CA TYR A 54 -12.32 -6.55 -9.10
C TYR A 54 -12.16 -6.12 -10.56
N ALA A 55 -13.02 -6.63 -11.45
CA ALA A 55 -13.20 -6.03 -12.75
C ALA A 55 -13.74 -4.59 -12.59
N LEU A 56 -13.54 -3.72 -13.59
CA LEU A 56 -14.03 -2.34 -13.55
C LEU A 56 -15.55 -2.24 -13.39
N SER A 57 -16.28 -3.30 -13.79
CA SER A 57 -17.73 -3.44 -13.55
C SER A 57 -18.11 -3.73 -12.10
N GLY A 58 -17.15 -3.95 -11.20
CA GLY A 58 -17.40 -4.37 -9.80
C GLY A 58 -17.59 -5.88 -9.63
N THR A 59 -17.46 -6.67 -10.71
CA THR A 59 -17.63 -8.13 -10.63
C THR A 59 -16.33 -8.83 -10.19
N ILE A 60 -16.48 -9.95 -9.48
CA ILE A 60 -15.36 -10.82 -9.09
C ILE A 60 -14.77 -11.46 -10.35
N LEU A 61 -13.44 -11.63 -10.37
CA LEU A 61 -12.73 -12.24 -11.49
C LEU A 61 -12.94 -13.75 -11.53
N GLY A 62 -12.91 -14.29 -12.75
CA GLY A 62 -12.75 -15.73 -12.97
C GLY A 62 -11.32 -16.20 -12.65
N PRO A 63 -11.06 -17.52 -12.74
CA PRO A 63 -9.74 -18.09 -12.51
C PRO A 63 -8.70 -17.53 -13.48
N GLU A 64 -7.46 -17.38 -13.00
CA GLU A 64 -6.30 -17.05 -13.85
C GLU A 64 -6.07 -18.18 -14.87
N ALA A 65 -5.81 -17.80 -16.12
CA ALA A 65 -5.49 -18.72 -17.21
C ALA A 65 -4.24 -18.26 -17.94
N VAL A 66 -3.62 -19.19 -18.70
CA VAL A 66 -2.40 -18.93 -19.48
C VAL A 66 -2.74 -18.93 -20.96
N ILE A 67 -2.15 -18.00 -21.72
CA ILE A 67 -2.24 -17.89 -23.17
C ILE A 67 -0.90 -18.32 -23.78
N ASP A 68 -0.74 -19.60 -24.04
CA ASP A 68 0.52 -20.19 -24.52
C ASP A 68 0.97 -19.68 -25.89
N SER A 69 0.02 -19.25 -26.73
CA SER A 69 0.29 -18.76 -28.09
C SER A 69 1.00 -17.40 -28.13
N LEU A 70 0.99 -16.65 -27.02
CA LEU A 70 1.60 -15.32 -26.97
C LEU A 70 3.03 -15.39 -26.44
N PRO A 71 3.98 -14.70 -27.09
CA PRO A 71 5.39 -14.70 -26.66
C PRO A 71 5.62 -13.85 -25.40
N GLY A 72 4.71 -12.93 -25.06
CA GLY A 72 4.92 -11.91 -24.03
C GLY A 72 5.88 -10.80 -24.48
N TYR A 73 5.80 -9.66 -23.81
CA TYR A 73 6.75 -8.55 -24.03
C TYR A 73 8.16 -8.99 -23.66
N ALA A 74 9.13 -8.80 -24.55
CA ALA A 74 10.53 -9.22 -24.37
C ALA A 74 10.69 -10.68 -23.91
N GLY A 75 9.79 -11.58 -24.33
CA GLY A 75 9.81 -12.99 -23.95
C GLY A 75 9.30 -13.29 -22.53
N SER A 76 8.60 -12.36 -21.89
CA SER A 76 8.03 -12.53 -20.54
C SER A 76 6.89 -13.55 -20.56
N ARG A 77 7.14 -14.75 -20.09
CA ARG A 77 6.18 -15.87 -20.04
C ARG A 77 5.98 -16.37 -18.63
N PRO A 78 4.80 -17.00 -18.35
CA PRO A 78 3.63 -17.14 -19.21
C PRO A 78 2.88 -15.83 -19.37
N VAL A 79 2.18 -15.63 -20.51
CA VAL A 79 1.19 -14.56 -20.64
C VAL A 79 -0.09 -15.02 -19.98
N ARG A 80 -0.64 -14.20 -19.08
CA ARG A 80 -1.81 -14.54 -18.27
C ARG A 80 -3.01 -13.68 -18.64
N VAL A 81 -4.21 -14.24 -18.40
CA VAL A 81 -5.48 -13.54 -18.36
C VAL A 81 -6.17 -13.87 -17.04
N GLY A 82 -6.79 -12.89 -16.39
CA GLY A 82 -7.18 -13.01 -15.01
C GLY A 82 -5.99 -12.82 -14.07
N ASN A 83 -6.24 -12.85 -12.77
CA ASN A 83 -5.20 -12.74 -11.77
C ASN A 83 -5.55 -13.57 -10.53
N ALA A 84 -4.68 -14.50 -10.16
CA ALA A 84 -4.92 -15.41 -9.02
C ALA A 84 -4.95 -14.69 -7.66
N ALA A 85 -4.43 -13.47 -7.56
CA ALA A 85 -4.57 -12.64 -6.37
C ALA A 85 -6.03 -12.38 -5.98
N ASN A 86 -6.97 -12.47 -6.95
CA ASN A 86 -8.40 -12.35 -6.67
C ASN A 86 -8.91 -13.36 -5.62
N ALA A 87 -8.29 -14.52 -5.48
CA ALA A 87 -8.67 -15.54 -4.49
C ALA A 87 -7.93 -15.41 -3.16
N GLN A 88 -7.03 -14.43 -3.03
CA GLN A 88 -6.23 -14.23 -1.83
C GLN A 88 -6.99 -13.46 -0.76
N VAL A 89 -6.56 -13.67 0.49
CA VAL A 89 -6.89 -12.81 1.62
C VAL A 89 -5.79 -11.77 1.74
N GLN A 90 -6.14 -10.49 1.69
CA GLN A 90 -5.22 -9.37 1.87
C GLN A 90 -5.84 -8.38 2.87
N LEU A 91 -5.30 -8.34 4.09
CA LEU A 91 -5.83 -7.51 5.17
C LEU A 91 -5.38 -6.04 5.08
N ASP A 92 -4.49 -5.74 4.17
CA ASP A 92 -3.97 -4.39 3.92
C ASP A 92 -4.88 -3.53 3.04
N VAL A 93 -5.96 -4.08 2.49
CA VAL A 93 -6.90 -3.34 1.63
C VAL A 93 -7.73 -2.30 2.37
N PHE A 94 -7.99 -2.50 3.68
CA PHE A 94 -8.89 -1.66 4.46
C PHE A 94 -8.28 -0.30 4.82
N GLY A 95 -6.99 -0.27 5.19
CA GLY A 95 -6.29 0.93 5.62
C GLY A 95 -6.29 2.06 4.58
N PRO A 96 -5.91 1.82 3.34
CA PRO A 96 -5.92 2.81 2.27
C PRO A 96 -7.30 3.40 1.99
N VAL A 97 -8.38 2.62 2.13
CA VAL A 97 -9.76 3.12 1.95
C VAL A 97 -10.12 4.15 3.03
N VAL A 98 -9.85 3.85 4.30
CA VAL A 98 -10.14 4.78 5.39
C VAL A 98 -9.20 6.00 5.35
N GLN A 99 -7.94 5.82 4.93
CA GLN A 99 -7.03 6.94 4.70
C GLN A 99 -7.55 7.86 3.60
N LEU A 100 -8.03 7.33 2.48
CA LEU A 100 -8.64 8.12 1.41
C LEU A 100 -9.82 8.95 1.91
N ILE A 101 -10.71 8.35 2.71
CA ILE A 101 -11.85 9.08 3.29
C ILE A 101 -11.36 10.20 4.21
N SER A 102 -10.31 9.95 5.01
CA SER A 102 -9.70 10.98 5.85
C SER A 102 -9.15 12.15 5.03
N ASP A 103 -8.37 11.85 3.97
CA ASP A 103 -7.79 12.86 3.08
C ASP A 103 -8.87 13.69 2.37
N LEU A 104 -9.93 13.01 1.90
CA LEU A 104 -11.09 13.63 1.26
C LEU A 104 -11.84 14.58 2.22
N CYS A 105 -12.07 14.15 3.46
CA CYS A 105 -12.69 14.97 4.48
C CYS A 105 -11.87 16.24 4.78
N GLN A 106 -10.57 16.11 4.94
CA GLN A 106 -9.67 17.26 5.16
C GLN A 106 -9.71 18.23 3.97
N ARG A 107 -9.71 17.72 2.74
CA ARG A 107 -9.82 18.55 1.54
C ARG A 107 -11.19 19.24 1.45
N ARG A 108 -12.27 18.54 1.78
CA ARG A 108 -13.62 19.14 1.84
C ARG A 108 -13.71 20.25 2.88
N VAL A 109 -13.11 20.07 4.06
CA VAL A 109 -13.01 21.13 5.09
C VAL A 109 -12.24 22.33 4.56
N ALA A 110 -11.08 22.12 3.94
CA ALA A 110 -10.27 23.17 3.35
C ALA A 110 -11.03 23.95 2.25
N ASN A 111 -11.96 23.29 1.55
CA ASN A 111 -12.83 23.89 0.55
C ASN A 111 -14.12 24.50 1.13
N GLY A 112 -14.30 24.51 2.46
CA GLY A 112 -15.46 25.10 3.14
C GLY A 112 -16.75 24.27 3.05
N VAL A 113 -16.65 22.95 2.79
CA VAL A 113 -17.82 22.05 2.75
C VAL A 113 -18.31 21.77 4.16
N ALA A 114 -19.56 22.12 4.45
CA ALA A 114 -20.13 22.02 5.81
C ALA A 114 -20.26 20.59 6.34
N ASN A 115 -20.58 19.63 5.48
CA ASN A 115 -20.68 18.20 5.82
C ASN A 115 -19.54 17.43 5.16
N ALA A 116 -18.33 17.62 5.67
CA ALA A 116 -17.11 17.04 5.08
C ALA A 116 -17.07 15.51 5.22
N LEU A 117 -17.57 14.95 6.32
CA LEU A 117 -17.75 13.51 6.52
C LEU A 117 -19.24 13.16 6.35
N THR A 118 -19.61 12.62 5.20
CA THR A 118 -21.00 12.21 4.92
C THR A 118 -21.38 10.94 5.68
N ASP A 119 -22.69 10.66 5.79
CA ASP A 119 -23.14 9.40 6.41
C ASP A 119 -22.69 8.17 5.61
N ALA A 120 -22.65 8.28 4.28
CA ALA A 120 -22.14 7.22 3.43
C ALA A 120 -20.64 6.94 3.70
N ASP A 121 -19.81 7.99 3.79
CA ASP A 121 -18.39 7.83 4.13
C ASP A 121 -18.20 7.19 5.51
N TRP A 122 -18.99 7.63 6.52
CA TRP A 122 -18.93 7.08 7.88
C TRP A 122 -19.36 5.62 7.94
N ASN A 123 -20.38 5.24 7.19
CA ASN A 123 -20.81 3.84 7.08
C ASN A 123 -19.68 2.98 6.49
N LEU A 124 -19.04 3.45 5.40
CA LEU A 124 -17.93 2.73 4.80
C LEU A 124 -16.73 2.60 5.76
N VAL A 125 -16.39 3.66 6.50
CA VAL A 125 -15.36 3.60 7.56
C VAL A 125 -15.72 2.52 8.59
N SER A 126 -16.99 2.48 9.04
CA SER A 126 -17.46 1.51 10.03
C SER A 126 -17.40 0.06 9.51
N GLU A 127 -17.72 -0.14 8.24
CA GLU A 127 -17.59 -1.45 7.56
C GLU A 127 -16.14 -1.90 7.46
N MET A 128 -15.21 -0.99 7.16
CA MET A 128 -13.77 -1.33 7.11
C MET A 128 -13.25 -1.70 8.50
N VAL A 129 -13.68 -0.99 9.57
CA VAL A 129 -13.28 -1.36 10.94
C VAL A 129 -13.90 -2.70 11.35
N PHE A 130 -15.16 -2.97 10.99
CA PHE A 130 -15.78 -4.27 11.25
C PHE A 130 -15.02 -5.42 10.56
N ALA A 131 -14.59 -5.22 9.32
CA ALA A 131 -13.80 -6.20 8.59
C ALA A 131 -12.44 -6.46 9.30
N VAL A 132 -11.77 -5.41 9.74
CA VAL A 132 -10.53 -5.52 10.54
C VAL A 132 -10.80 -6.26 11.85
N GLU A 133 -11.81 -5.88 12.63
CA GLU A 133 -12.17 -6.52 13.89
C GLU A 133 -12.38 -8.02 13.72
N SER A 134 -13.05 -8.41 12.63
CA SER A 134 -13.37 -9.79 12.34
C SER A 134 -12.16 -10.65 11.95
N ARG A 135 -11.11 -10.05 11.34
CA ARG A 135 -10.07 -10.81 10.64
C ARG A 135 -8.62 -10.46 10.97
N TRP A 136 -8.33 -9.37 11.68
CA TRP A 136 -6.94 -8.91 11.88
C TRP A 136 -6.02 -9.95 12.54
N VAL A 137 -6.57 -10.93 13.24
CA VAL A 137 -5.81 -12.03 13.87
C VAL A 137 -5.41 -13.13 12.89
N GLU A 138 -5.96 -13.13 11.67
CA GLU A 138 -5.66 -14.13 10.65
C GLU A 138 -4.33 -13.81 9.94
N PRO A 139 -3.63 -14.84 9.40
CA PRO A 139 -2.58 -14.63 8.41
C PRO A 139 -3.19 -14.24 7.06
N ASP A 140 -2.40 -13.58 6.20
CA ASP A 140 -2.82 -13.15 4.87
C ASP A 140 -1.69 -13.32 3.84
N HIS A 141 -1.93 -12.89 2.59
CA HIS A 141 -0.94 -13.01 1.51
C HIS A 141 -0.07 -11.74 1.37
N GLY A 142 -0.38 -10.68 2.11
CA GLY A 142 0.35 -9.41 2.12
C GLY A 142 0.21 -8.59 0.83
N ILE A 143 0.79 -7.42 0.85
CA ILE A 143 0.76 -6.45 -0.25
C ILE A 143 1.36 -6.99 -1.56
N TRP A 144 2.35 -7.88 -1.46
CA TRP A 144 3.07 -8.40 -2.63
C TRP A 144 2.43 -9.65 -3.24
N GLU A 145 1.25 -10.05 -2.75
CA GLU A 145 0.44 -11.12 -3.35
C GLU A 145 1.18 -12.46 -3.43
N ILE A 146 1.96 -12.76 -2.38
CA ILE A 146 2.79 -13.97 -2.33
C ILE A 146 1.93 -15.20 -2.58
N ARG A 147 2.33 -16.02 -3.55
CA ARG A 147 1.60 -17.24 -3.95
C ARG A 147 1.88 -18.45 -3.06
N GLY A 148 2.50 -18.24 -1.91
CA GLY A 148 2.75 -19.26 -0.88
C GLY A 148 1.65 -19.32 0.17
N ASN A 149 1.96 -19.95 1.30
CA ASN A 149 1.06 -20.00 2.45
C ASN A 149 0.90 -18.59 3.06
N PRO A 150 -0.32 -18.25 3.55
CA PRO A 150 -0.54 -17.00 4.26
C PRO A 150 0.37 -16.86 5.48
N ARG A 151 0.84 -15.64 5.74
CA ARG A 151 1.69 -15.30 6.90
C ARG A 151 1.10 -14.09 7.63
N HIS A 152 1.56 -13.82 8.85
CA HIS A 152 1.23 -12.59 9.56
C HIS A 152 2.17 -11.47 9.09
N HIS A 153 1.87 -10.87 7.93
CA HIS A 153 2.67 -9.79 7.37
C HIS A 153 2.57 -8.54 8.24
N VAL A 154 3.73 -7.96 8.60
CA VAL A 154 3.78 -6.75 9.44
C VAL A 154 3.05 -5.60 8.76
N TYR A 155 3.25 -5.37 7.46
CA TYR A 155 2.55 -4.34 6.71
C TYR A 155 1.02 -4.49 6.80
N SER A 156 0.47 -5.68 6.61
CA SER A 156 -0.97 -5.92 6.70
C SER A 156 -1.52 -5.56 8.09
N LYS A 157 -0.77 -5.89 9.15
CA LYS A 157 -1.18 -5.54 10.53
C LYS A 157 -1.08 -4.03 10.78
N VAL A 158 -0.08 -3.36 10.18
CA VAL A 158 0.02 -1.89 10.20
C VAL A 158 -1.20 -1.26 9.50
N MET A 159 -1.64 -1.80 8.37
CA MET A 159 -2.83 -1.29 7.67
C MET A 159 -4.13 -1.56 8.44
N CYS A 160 -4.24 -2.70 9.12
CA CYS A 160 -5.34 -2.94 10.07
C CYS A 160 -5.34 -1.90 11.20
N TRP A 161 -4.18 -1.59 11.78
CA TRP A 161 -4.05 -0.53 12.78
C TRP A 161 -4.45 0.84 12.22
N LEU A 162 -3.96 1.18 11.02
CA LEU A 162 -4.25 2.44 10.33
C LEU A 162 -5.76 2.62 10.13
N THR A 163 -6.48 1.57 9.73
CA THR A 163 -7.93 1.57 9.58
C THR A 163 -8.61 2.09 10.83
N VAL A 164 -8.30 1.49 11.98
CA VAL A 164 -8.95 1.82 13.25
C VAL A 164 -8.49 3.19 13.79
N ASP A 165 -7.21 3.52 13.65
CA ASP A 165 -6.65 4.81 14.09
C ASP A 165 -7.30 5.98 13.32
N ARG A 166 -7.41 5.88 12.01
CA ARG A 166 -8.05 6.90 11.17
C ARG A 166 -9.54 7.02 11.45
N ALA A 167 -10.23 5.88 11.66
CA ALA A 167 -11.64 5.87 12.04
C ALA A 167 -11.89 6.60 13.37
N LEU A 168 -11.05 6.38 14.38
CA LEU A 168 -11.13 7.08 15.68
C LEU A 168 -10.85 8.58 15.55
N LYS A 169 -9.88 8.97 14.70
CA LYS A 169 -9.59 10.39 14.41
C LYS A 169 -10.78 11.06 13.72
N LEU A 170 -11.34 10.43 12.70
CA LEU A 170 -12.54 10.92 12.01
C LEU A 170 -13.73 11.06 12.97
N ALA A 171 -13.94 10.07 13.85
CA ALA A 171 -15.00 10.14 14.86
C ALA A 171 -14.84 11.37 15.76
N GLY A 172 -13.64 11.60 16.29
CA GLY A 172 -13.35 12.75 17.17
C GLY A 172 -13.47 14.10 16.45
N GLU A 173 -12.95 14.20 15.23
CA GLU A 173 -12.91 15.45 14.45
C GLU A 173 -14.31 15.87 13.96
N PHE A 174 -15.15 14.90 13.54
CA PHE A 174 -16.47 15.16 12.95
C PHE A 174 -17.64 14.84 13.88
N GLY A 175 -17.38 14.59 15.17
CA GLY A 175 -18.43 14.36 16.17
C GLY A 175 -19.24 13.09 15.92
N ARG A 176 -18.66 12.05 15.34
CA ARG A 176 -19.29 10.75 15.17
C ARG A 176 -19.05 9.88 16.42
N GLU A 177 -19.99 9.03 16.74
CA GLU A 177 -19.84 8.08 17.83
C GLU A 177 -19.05 6.85 17.36
N ALA A 178 -17.88 6.64 17.96
CA ALA A 178 -17.08 5.43 17.74
C ALA A 178 -17.47 4.36 18.77
N PRO A 179 -17.70 3.09 18.35
CA PRO A 179 -17.92 1.99 19.28
C PRO A 179 -16.76 1.88 20.31
N PRO A 180 -17.05 1.62 21.61
CA PRO A 180 -16.03 1.62 22.68
C PRO A 180 -14.89 0.62 22.45
N GLY A 181 -15.13 -0.46 21.71
CA GLY A 181 -14.15 -1.49 21.36
C GLY A 181 -13.03 -1.03 20.42
N TRP A 182 -13.26 0.03 19.61
CA TRP A 182 -12.29 0.44 18.58
C TRP A 182 -10.94 0.89 19.17
N ALA A 183 -10.95 1.64 20.24
CA ALA A 183 -9.70 2.05 20.90
C ALA A 183 -8.92 0.83 21.43
N THR A 184 -9.61 -0.11 22.04
CA THR A 184 -9.00 -1.36 22.53
C THR A 184 -8.44 -2.20 21.39
N LEU A 185 -9.16 -2.28 20.25
CA LEU A 185 -8.72 -2.98 19.06
C LEU A 185 -7.44 -2.35 18.48
N ARG A 186 -7.43 -1.01 18.29
CA ARG A 186 -6.25 -0.27 17.84
C ARG A 186 -5.03 -0.57 18.68
N ASP A 187 -5.19 -0.50 20.01
CA ASP A 187 -4.10 -0.68 20.96
C ASP A 187 -3.60 -2.14 20.97
N ALA A 188 -4.50 -3.11 20.82
CA ALA A 188 -4.15 -4.53 20.72
C ALA A 188 -3.34 -4.81 19.44
N ILE A 189 -3.74 -4.25 18.29
CA ILE A 189 -2.98 -4.38 17.05
C ILE A 189 -1.60 -3.73 17.18
N SER A 190 -1.54 -2.49 17.69
CA SER A 190 -0.28 -1.77 17.88
C SER A 190 0.69 -2.58 18.78
N LYS A 191 0.19 -3.09 19.91
CA LYS A 191 0.99 -3.92 20.81
C LYS A 191 1.56 -5.16 20.08
N GLN A 192 0.72 -5.90 19.37
CA GLN A 192 1.15 -7.11 18.67
C GLN A 192 2.21 -6.82 17.58
N VAL A 193 2.04 -5.72 16.81
CA VAL A 193 3.03 -5.31 15.79
C VAL A 193 4.36 -4.99 16.43
N ARG A 194 4.37 -4.19 17.51
CA ARG A 194 5.58 -3.78 18.23
C ARG A 194 6.33 -4.95 18.86
N GLU A 195 5.61 -5.97 19.37
CA GLU A 195 6.20 -7.12 20.06
C GLU A 195 6.64 -8.21 19.09
N ARG A 196 5.89 -8.48 18.02
CA ARG A 196 6.14 -9.61 17.13
C ARG A 196 6.82 -9.24 15.83
N GLY A 197 6.65 -7.99 15.36
CA GLY A 197 7.22 -7.52 14.10
C GLY A 197 8.70 -7.15 14.19
N TRP A 198 9.17 -6.74 15.38
CA TRP A 198 10.57 -6.43 15.64
C TRP A 198 11.40 -7.68 15.84
N LYS A 199 12.63 -7.69 15.31
CA LYS A 199 13.61 -8.77 15.49
C LYS A 199 14.97 -8.18 15.84
N ASP A 200 15.45 -8.48 17.05
CA ASP A 200 16.76 -8.05 17.52
C ASP A 200 17.91 -8.61 16.66
N GLU A 201 17.72 -9.81 16.11
CA GLU A 201 18.70 -10.51 15.24
C GLU A 201 19.11 -9.69 14.02
N VAL A 202 18.16 -8.96 13.42
CA VAL A 202 18.35 -8.11 12.23
C VAL A 202 18.20 -6.63 12.55
N ASN A 203 17.97 -6.29 13.81
CA ASN A 203 17.77 -4.92 14.29
C ASN A 203 16.76 -4.13 13.43
N SER A 204 15.62 -4.76 13.10
CA SER A 204 14.61 -4.20 12.20
C SER A 204 13.24 -4.80 12.44
N PHE A 205 12.19 -4.10 11.99
CA PHE A 205 10.92 -4.73 11.70
C PHE A 205 11.04 -5.58 10.44
N THR A 206 10.40 -6.74 10.41
CA THR A 206 10.56 -7.76 9.37
C THR A 206 9.29 -7.95 8.56
N ALA A 207 9.38 -8.63 7.42
CA ALA A 207 8.26 -8.87 6.51
C ALA A 207 7.06 -9.51 7.19
N ALA A 208 7.29 -10.45 8.11
CA ALA A 208 6.26 -11.18 8.83
C ALA A 208 6.74 -11.60 10.23
N TYR A 209 5.81 -11.98 11.09
CA TYR A 209 6.09 -12.34 12.48
C TYR A 209 6.97 -13.60 12.67
N ASP A 210 7.04 -14.45 11.67
CA ASP A 210 7.67 -15.77 11.72
C ASP A 210 9.01 -15.84 10.96
N GLY A 211 9.64 -14.70 10.70
CA GLY A 211 10.93 -14.67 9.98
C GLY A 211 11.75 -13.43 10.27
N THR A 212 12.93 -13.40 9.66
CA THR A 212 13.89 -12.30 9.71
C THR A 212 14.06 -11.59 8.36
N ASP A 213 13.25 -11.97 7.35
CA ASP A 213 13.28 -11.36 6.03
C ASP A 213 12.93 -9.87 6.11
N LEU A 214 13.71 -9.02 5.47
CA LEU A 214 13.41 -7.61 5.31
C LEU A 214 12.40 -7.39 4.18
N ASP A 215 11.59 -6.34 4.33
CA ASP A 215 10.60 -5.93 3.34
C ASP A 215 10.46 -4.41 3.37
N ALA A 216 10.52 -3.76 2.21
CA ALA A 216 10.41 -2.31 2.12
C ALA A 216 9.07 -1.77 2.66
N ALA A 217 8.00 -2.56 2.61
CA ALA A 217 6.71 -2.16 3.14
C ALA A 217 6.71 -1.99 4.67
N THR A 218 7.72 -2.52 5.40
CA THR A 218 7.86 -2.31 6.84
C THR A 218 8.14 -0.85 7.22
N LEU A 219 8.62 -0.02 6.29
CA LEU A 219 8.74 1.44 6.49
C LEU A 219 7.42 2.09 6.90
N HIS A 220 6.30 1.49 6.52
CA HIS A 220 4.98 1.98 6.91
C HIS A 220 4.72 1.95 8.42
N ILE A 221 5.56 1.30 9.22
CA ILE A 221 5.42 1.36 10.67
C ILE A 221 5.59 2.78 11.22
N GLY A 222 6.49 3.57 10.62
CA GLY A 222 6.65 5.00 10.90
C GLY A 222 5.77 5.87 10.00
N LEU A 223 5.70 5.57 8.68
CA LEU A 223 4.91 6.35 7.71
C LEU A 223 3.42 6.41 8.08
N SER A 224 2.86 5.37 8.69
CA SER A 224 1.48 5.34 9.18
C SER A 224 1.28 6.09 10.50
N GLY A 225 2.36 6.29 11.26
CA GLY A 225 2.36 6.82 12.62
C GLY A 225 2.09 5.77 13.71
N LEU A 226 2.20 4.47 13.41
CA LEU A 226 2.07 3.42 14.42
C LEU A 226 3.17 3.52 15.47
N ILE A 227 4.39 3.85 15.06
CA ILE A 227 5.46 4.26 15.97
C ILE A 227 5.89 5.69 15.65
N ASP A 228 6.41 6.37 16.67
CA ASP A 228 6.94 7.72 16.50
C ASP A 228 8.19 7.68 15.60
N PRO A 229 8.37 8.62 14.65
CA PRO A 229 9.58 8.68 13.84
C PRO A 229 10.88 8.80 14.64
N SER A 230 10.83 9.31 15.88
CA SER A 230 11.98 9.36 16.80
C SER A 230 12.29 8.05 17.51
N ASP A 231 11.45 7.00 17.37
CA ASP A 231 11.73 5.67 17.93
C ASP A 231 12.96 5.07 17.23
N GLU A 232 13.97 4.67 18.03
CA GLU A 232 15.22 4.11 17.52
C GLU A 232 14.99 2.90 16.60
N ARG A 233 13.91 2.15 16.81
CA ARG A 233 13.55 1.00 15.96
C ARG A 233 13.10 1.42 14.56
N PHE A 234 12.48 2.62 14.42
CA PHE A 234 12.18 3.14 13.09
C PHE A 234 13.47 3.51 12.35
N ALA A 235 14.36 4.25 12.99
CA ALA A 235 15.66 4.60 12.39
C ALA A 235 16.46 3.34 11.99
N ALA A 236 16.48 2.32 12.84
CA ALA A 236 17.14 1.05 12.54
C ALA A 236 16.49 0.33 11.34
N THR A 237 15.16 0.34 11.23
CA THR A 237 14.42 -0.24 10.09
C THR A 237 14.73 0.50 8.78
N VAL A 238 14.83 1.84 8.82
CA VAL A 238 15.22 2.66 7.65
C VAL A 238 16.63 2.28 7.20
N ILE A 239 17.59 2.19 8.13
CA ILE A 239 18.99 1.80 7.84
C ILE A 239 19.04 0.38 7.26
N ALA A 240 18.34 -0.58 7.85
CA ALA A 240 18.31 -1.96 7.35
C ALA A 240 17.70 -2.05 5.93
N THR A 241 16.59 -1.35 5.69
CA THR A 241 15.97 -1.27 4.36
C THR A 241 16.91 -0.64 3.33
N GLU A 242 17.57 0.46 3.69
CA GLU A 242 18.51 1.12 2.79
C GLU A 242 19.70 0.22 2.45
N SER A 243 20.33 -0.39 3.46
CA SER A 243 21.55 -1.17 3.29
C SER A 243 21.33 -2.44 2.48
N GLU A 244 20.20 -3.11 2.69
CA GLU A 244 19.93 -4.43 2.13
C GLU A 244 19.09 -4.40 0.85
N LEU A 245 18.18 -3.44 0.73
CA LEU A 245 17.19 -3.44 -0.35
C LEU A 245 17.41 -2.33 -1.38
N ARG A 246 18.16 -1.27 -1.08
CA ARG A 246 18.37 -0.17 -2.03
C ARG A 246 19.41 -0.52 -3.08
N SER A 247 19.12 -0.23 -4.34
CA SER A 247 20.05 -0.27 -5.45
C SER A 247 19.85 0.94 -6.37
N GLY A 248 20.78 1.88 -6.33
CA GLY A 248 20.73 3.10 -7.13
C GLY A 248 19.51 3.98 -6.81
N ALA A 249 18.64 4.12 -7.81
CA ALA A 249 17.41 4.89 -7.74
C ALA A 249 16.20 4.10 -7.21
N THR A 250 16.35 2.80 -7.01
CA THR A 250 15.24 1.91 -6.65
C THR A 250 15.50 1.14 -5.37
N VAL A 251 14.43 0.58 -4.80
CA VAL A 251 14.49 -0.28 -3.62
C VAL A 251 13.75 -1.57 -3.95
N TYR A 252 14.41 -2.72 -3.74
CA TYR A 252 13.76 -4.01 -3.89
C TYR A 252 12.66 -4.20 -2.84
N ARG A 253 11.60 -4.90 -3.20
CA ARG A 253 10.53 -5.25 -2.26
C ARG A 253 11.11 -6.07 -1.10
N TYR A 254 11.87 -7.09 -1.46
CA TYR A 254 12.57 -8.04 -0.59
C TYR A 254 13.62 -8.81 -1.43
N HIS A 255 14.44 -9.60 -0.76
CA HIS A 255 15.42 -10.49 -1.42
C HIS A 255 15.19 -11.99 -1.16
N ARG A 256 14.01 -12.36 -0.65
CA ARG A 256 13.67 -13.77 -0.41
C ARG A 256 13.22 -14.46 -1.70
N ASP A 257 13.35 -15.80 -1.71
CA ASP A 257 12.69 -16.65 -2.71
C ASP A 257 11.17 -16.66 -2.47
N ASP A 258 10.40 -16.26 -3.45
CA ASP A 258 8.94 -16.22 -3.42
C ASP A 258 8.31 -17.37 -4.23
N GLY A 259 9.12 -18.31 -4.71
CA GLY A 259 8.68 -19.47 -5.49
C GLY A 259 8.29 -19.14 -6.93
N LEU A 260 8.52 -17.91 -7.40
CA LEU A 260 8.19 -17.50 -8.76
C LEU A 260 9.46 -17.48 -9.63
N PRO A 261 9.40 -17.94 -10.90
CA PRO A 261 10.54 -17.91 -11.79
C PRO A 261 10.91 -16.49 -12.22
N GLY A 262 12.19 -16.27 -12.51
CA GLY A 262 12.72 -15.02 -13.03
C GLY A 262 13.23 -14.07 -11.93
N THR A 263 13.79 -12.95 -12.37
CA THR A 263 14.30 -11.87 -11.51
C THR A 263 13.40 -10.65 -11.62
N GLU A 264 13.31 -9.90 -10.55
CA GLU A 264 12.66 -8.59 -10.49
C GLU A 264 13.70 -7.48 -10.40
N GLY A 265 13.26 -6.25 -10.70
CA GLY A 265 14.00 -5.03 -10.44
C GLY A 265 13.67 -4.44 -9.08
N GLY A 266 14.28 -3.30 -8.76
CA GLY A 266 13.83 -2.49 -7.65
C GLY A 266 12.56 -1.72 -8.01
N PHE A 267 11.69 -1.51 -7.03
CA PHE A 267 10.40 -0.85 -7.20
C PHE A 267 10.52 0.66 -6.95
N HIS A 268 9.99 1.47 -7.85
CA HIS A 268 9.96 2.92 -7.65
C HIS A 268 9.09 3.32 -6.46
N LEU A 269 7.99 2.60 -6.21
CA LEU A 269 7.16 2.83 -5.02
C LEU A 269 7.93 2.62 -3.72
N CYS A 270 8.73 1.56 -3.62
CA CYS A 270 9.55 1.28 -2.44
C CYS A 270 10.61 2.37 -2.22
N ALA A 271 11.16 2.92 -3.31
CA ALA A 271 12.08 4.05 -3.22
C ALA A 271 11.37 5.33 -2.76
N ALA A 272 10.11 5.55 -3.16
CA ALA A 272 9.31 6.66 -2.65
C ALA A 272 9.05 6.52 -1.14
N TRP A 273 8.72 5.33 -0.64
CA TRP A 273 8.57 5.08 0.80
C TRP A 273 9.86 5.31 1.59
N LEU A 274 11.01 4.92 1.03
CA LEU A 274 12.30 5.20 1.66
C LEU A 274 12.58 6.70 1.72
N LEU A 275 12.24 7.44 0.65
CA LEU A 275 12.35 8.90 0.63
C LEU A 275 11.47 9.55 1.70
N GLU A 276 10.21 9.12 1.82
CA GLU A 276 9.32 9.60 2.88
C GLU A 276 9.89 9.30 4.27
N ALA A 277 10.47 8.11 4.46
CA ALA A 277 11.12 7.72 5.72
C ALA A 277 12.34 8.61 6.03
N TYR A 278 13.13 9.00 5.03
CA TYR A 278 14.21 9.98 5.22
C TYR A 278 13.69 11.33 5.68
N LEU A 279 12.60 11.84 5.08
CA LEU A 279 11.99 13.11 5.51
C LEU A 279 11.49 13.05 6.94
N LEU A 280 10.85 11.94 7.34
CA LEU A 280 10.42 11.73 8.72
C LEU A 280 11.57 11.61 9.73
N SER A 281 12.77 11.27 9.25
CA SER A 281 13.98 11.09 10.07
C SER A 281 14.94 12.28 9.96
N ASP A 282 14.47 13.46 9.52
CA ASP A 282 15.26 14.68 9.31
C ASP A 282 16.45 14.53 8.35
N GLN A 283 16.37 13.57 7.42
CA GLN A 283 17.41 13.27 6.44
C GLN A 283 17.09 13.89 5.06
N ARG A 284 16.75 15.17 5.02
CA ARG A 284 16.29 15.88 3.81
C ARG A 284 17.24 15.75 2.63
N SER A 285 18.55 15.84 2.86
CA SER A 285 19.53 15.73 1.77
C SER A 285 19.55 14.37 1.08
N GLN A 286 19.34 13.27 1.83
CA GLN A 286 19.18 11.93 1.27
C GLN A 286 17.88 11.81 0.49
N ALA A 287 16.80 12.40 0.99
CA ALA A 287 15.51 12.44 0.32
C ALA A 287 15.60 13.17 -1.03
N GLU A 288 16.19 14.37 -1.08
CA GLU A 288 16.40 15.16 -2.30
C GLU A 288 17.25 14.38 -3.32
N ALA A 289 18.36 13.80 -2.88
CA ALA A 289 19.22 13.01 -3.75
C ALA A 289 18.54 11.75 -4.32
N LEU A 290 17.64 11.12 -3.56
CA LEU A 290 16.85 10.00 -4.05
C LEU A 290 15.74 10.46 -5.01
N PHE A 291 15.10 11.60 -4.72
CA PHE A 291 14.11 12.21 -5.60
C PHE A 291 14.65 12.52 -6.98
N ASP A 292 15.81 13.17 -7.06
CA ASP A 292 16.46 13.47 -8.33
C ASP A 292 16.73 12.22 -9.18
N ARG A 293 17.09 11.12 -8.53
CA ARG A 293 17.30 9.82 -9.21
C ARG A 293 15.99 9.21 -9.70
N LEU A 294 14.90 9.32 -8.92
CA LEU A 294 13.58 8.85 -9.33
C LEU A 294 13.06 9.64 -10.53
N VAL A 295 13.22 10.96 -10.52
CA VAL A 295 12.88 11.82 -11.67
C VAL A 295 13.70 11.45 -12.89
N ALA A 296 15.01 11.23 -12.74
CA ALA A 296 15.88 10.82 -13.84
C ALA A 296 15.47 9.45 -14.45
N ALA A 297 15.00 8.52 -13.62
CA ALA A 297 14.54 7.19 -14.07
C ALA A 297 13.28 7.26 -14.96
N ALA A 298 12.46 8.29 -14.85
CA ALA A 298 11.30 8.52 -15.72
C ALA A 298 11.69 8.88 -17.17
N GLY A 299 12.94 9.28 -17.39
CA GLY A 299 13.48 9.61 -18.71
C GLY A 299 12.74 10.75 -19.41
N PRO A 300 12.89 10.88 -20.73
CA PRO A 300 12.35 12.02 -21.47
C PRO A 300 10.81 12.00 -21.58
N THR A 301 10.16 10.89 -21.34
CA THR A 301 8.69 10.76 -21.38
C THR A 301 8.02 11.17 -20.07
N GLY A 302 8.77 11.23 -18.96
CA GLY A 302 8.23 11.44 -17.62
C GLY A 302 7.39 10.26 -17.09
N LEU A 303 7.50 9.08 -17.72
CA LEU A 303 6.72 7.90 -17.34
C LEU A 303 7.59 6.88 -16.61
N LEU A 304 7.10 6.42 -15.45
CA LEU A 304 7.72 5.39 -14.64
C LEU A 304 7.08 4.03 -14.89
N SER A 305 7.93 2.99 -14.95
CA SER A 305 7.52 1.59 -14.87
C SER A 305 7.25 1.19 -13.42
N GLU A 306 6.77 -0.02 -13.21
CA GLU A 306 6.63 -0.64 -11.89
C GLU A 306 7.99 -0.83 -11.23
N GLU A 307 8.91 -1.40 -11.98
CA GLU A 307 10.23 -1.79 -11.55
C GLU A 307 11.31 -1.21 -12.47
N TYR A 308 12.53 -1.18 -11.98
CA TYR A 308 13.70 -0.80 -12.75
C TYR A 308 14.87 -1.73 -12.42
N ASP A 309 15.53 -2.21 -13.46
CA ASP A 309 16.79 -2.97 -13.34
C ASP A 309 17.97 -1.98 -13.29
N PRO A 310 18.58 -1.76 -12.12
CA PRO A 310 19.65 -0.76 -12.00
C PRO A 310 20.96 -1.20 -12.64
N VAL A 311 21.12 -2.49 -12.97
CA VAL A 311 22.33 -3.03 -13.63
C VAL A 311 22.20 -2.93 -15.15
N ALA A 312 21.04 -3.33 -15.70
CA ALA A 312 20.78 -3.24 -17.12
C ALA A 312 20.23 -1.87 -17.55
N GLU A 313 20.00 -0.96 -16.60
CA GLU A 313 19.47 0.40 -16.80
C GLU A 313 18.18 0.42 -17.65
N ARG A 314 17.22 -0.43 -17.31
CA ARG A 314 15.97 -0.57 -18.08
C ARG A 314 14.74 -0.71 -17.20
N ALA A 315 13.64 -0.21 -17.74
CA ALA A 315 12.31 -0.38 -17.16
C ALA A 315 11.88 -1.85 -17.20
N LEU A 316 11.27 -2.32 -16.10
CA LEU A 316 10.69 -3.66 -15.97
C LEU A 316 9.25 -3.55 -15.42
N GLY A 317 8.53 -4.69 -15.48
CA GLY A 317 7.16 -4.77 -15.00
C GLY A 317 6.17 -3.98 -15.86
N ASN A 318 5.08 -3.54 -15.24
CA ASN A 318 4.03 -2.77 -15.91
C ASN A 318 4.50 -1.33 -16.23
N HIS A 319 4.11 -0.80 -17.40
CA HIS A 319 4.51 0.54 -17.85
C HIS A 319 3.41 1.22 -18.66
N PRO A 320 2.99 2.46 -18.30
CA PRO A 320 3.31 3.17 -17.06
C PRO A 320 2.59 2.55 -15.86
N GLN A 321 3.14 2.74 -14.65
CA GLN A 321 2.57 2.19 -13.43
C GLN A 321 2.07 3.31 -12.49
N ALA A 322 0.80 3.23 -12.09
CA ALA A 322 0.17 4.24 -11.22
C ALA A 322 0.89 4.36 -9.89
N TYR A 323 1.22 3.26 -9.22
CA TYR A 323 1.93 3.25 -7.95
C TYR A 323 3.25 4.03 -7.97
N SER A 324 4.04 3.86 -9.02
CA SER A 324 5.30 4.58 -9.18
C SER A 324 5.08 6.10 -9.28
N HIS A 325 4.04 6.50 -10.02
CA HIS A 325 3.72 7.92 -10.20
C HIS A 325 3.14 8.55 -8.94
N ILE A 326 2.25 7.88 -8.21
CA ILE A 326 1.71 8.43 -6.95
C ILE A 326 2.80 8.55 -5.88
N GLY A 327 3.74 7.59 -5.84
CA GLY A 327 4.92 7.69 -4.98
C GLY A 327 5.74 8.94 -5.30
N LEU A 328 6.06 9.17 -6.58
CA LEU A 328 6.81 10.35 -7.02
C LEU A 328 6.07 11.65 -6.69
N LEU A 329 4.76 11.73 -6.97
CA LEU A 329 3.94 12.91 -6.69
C LEU A 329 3.91 13.22 -5.19
N ARG A 330 3.71 12.21 -4.35
CA ARG A 330 3.71 12.39 -2.91
C ARG A 330 5.07 12.86 -2.40
N CYS A 331 6.16 12.30 -2.90
CA CYS A 331 7.51 12.77 -2.58
C CYS A 331 7.73 14.24 -2.96
N ALA A 332 7.30 14.64 -4.16
CA ALA A 332 7.38 16.03 -4.60
C ALA A 332 6.66 16.98 -3.65
N GLN A 333 5.43 16.63 -3.24
CA GLN A 333 4.64 17.43 -2.30
C GLN A 333 5.28 17.54 -0.92
N LEU A 334 5.87 16.47 -0.41
CA LEU A 334 6.55 16.46 0.89
C LEU A 334 7.88 17.23 0.87
N LEU A 335 8.54 17.29 -0.27
CA LEU A 335 9.76 18.10 -0.44
C LEU A 335 9.47 19.59 -0.62
N ASP A 336 8.28 19.95 -1.11
CA ASP A 336 7.84 21.36 -1.29
C ASP A 336 7.23 21.96 -0.02
N ALA A 337 6.89 21.13 0.95
CA ALA A 337 6.31 21.55 2.24
C ALA A 337 7.39 22.00 3.24
#